data_b17f8117feb32a6c4971a5638ea23715
#
_entry.id   b17f8117feb32a6c4971a5638ea23715
#
_cell.length_a   1.000
_cell.length_b   1.000
_cell.length_c   1.000
_cell.angle_alpha   90.00
_cell.angle_beta   90.00
_cell.angle_gamma   90.00
#
_symmetry.space_group_name_H-M   'P 1'
#
loop_
_entity.id
_entity.type
_entity.pdbx_description
1 polymer ?
#
loop_
_entity_poly.entity_id
_entity_poly.type
_entity_poly.pdbx_seq_one_letter_code
_entity_poly.pdbx_strand_id
1 'polypeptide(L)'
;NEAFLPSSTIRDNVVNIAKLMNYTPNSITAAKACIKLTIQTTAVNGVYPSSITLKKGPVATGGNYIWNILSDRTTNVDLTTGQAVFDKMLIYEGNILNYSYIVNTFAKQVYAIPSGNVDTSTLVVRVRPNESSTASDLYNLTDNITSVTSTTRVYFMHEGADMK
;
A
#
# COMPACT_ATOMS: atom_id res chain seq x y z
N ASN A 1 -0.48 -27.17 25.31
CA ASN A 1 -1.47 -26.25 25.88
C ASN A 1 -1.36 -24.90 25.19
N GLU A 2 -2.31 -24.61 24.31
CA GLU A 2 -2.30 -23.40 23.44
C GLU A 2 -2.94 -22.17 24.13
N ALA A 3 -3.34 -22.29 25.39
CA ALA A 3 -4.00 -21.19 26.10
C ALA A 3 -3.03 -20.19 26.75
N PHE A 4 -1.73 -20.50 26.80
CA PHE A 4 -0.73 -19.67 27.43
C PHE A 4 0.35 -19.27 26.41
N LEU A 5 0.72 -18.01 26.38
CA LEU A 5 1.70 -17.47 25.42
C LEU A 5 3.03 -18.25 25.39
N PRO A 6 3.65 -18.64 26.52
CA PRO A 6 4.91 -19.39 26.51
C PRO A 6 4.82 -20.81 25.95
N SER A 7 3.62 -21.41 25.92
CA SER A 7 3.40 -22.78 25.46
C SER A 7 2.61 -22.86 24.14
N SER A 8 2.20 -21.72 23.62
CA SER A 8 1.46 -21.66 22.35
C SER A 8 2.43 -21.76 21.18
N THR A 9 2.17 -22.71 20.28
CA THR A 9 2.98 -22.95 19.08
C THR A 9 2.25 -22.59 17.80
N ILE A 10 0.92 -22.50 17.87
CA ILE A 10 0.09 -22.14 16.74
C ILE A 10 0.02 -20.60 16.67
N ARG A 11 0.47 -20.03 15.54
CA ARG A 11 0.56 -18.59 15.34
C ARG A 11 -0.75 -17.85 15.61
N ASP A 12 -1.89 -18.38 15.17
CA ASP A 12 -3.20 -17.76 15.39
C ASP A 12 -3.54 -17.62 16.87
N ASN A 13 -3.20 -18.63 17.67
CA ASN A 13 -3.39 -18.58 19.11
C ASN A 13 -2.48 -17.54 19.77
N VAL A 14 -1.22 -17.47 19.33
CA VAL A 14 -0.27 -16.44 19.80
C VAL A 14 -0.77 -15.03 19.45
N VAL A 15 -1.25 -14.81 18.22
CA VAL A 15 -1.82 -13.54 17.78
C VAL A 15 -3.07 -13.17 18.58
N ASN A 16 -3.97 -14.13 18.82
CA ASN A 16 -5.19 -13.89 19.59
C ASN A 16 -4.88 -13.56 21.06
N ILE A 17 -3.94 -14.27 21.68
CA ILE A 17 -3.50 -13.97 23.06
C ILE A 17 -2.84 -12.59 23.11
N ALA A 18 -2.00 -12.25 22.13
CA ALA A 18 -1.37 -10.92 22.04
C ALA A 18 -2.40 -9.80 21.92
N LYS A 19 -3.45 -9.98 21.10
CA LYS A 19 -4.57 -9.03 20.97
C LYS A 19 -5.34 -8.85 22.29
N LEU A 20 -5.56 -9.91 23.05
CA LEU A 20 -6.18 -9.83 24.39
C LEU A 20 -5.33 -9.00 25.36
N MET A 21 -4.01 -8.94 25.15
CA MET A 21 -3.08 -8.12 25.93
C MET A 21 -2.87 -6.71 25.35
N ASN A 22 -3.73 -6.26 24.44
CA ASN A 22 -3.62 -5.00 23.70
C ASN A 22 -2.33 -4.87 22.85
N TYR A 23 -1.71 -5.97 22.49
CA TYR A 23 -0.61 -5.99 21.56
C TYR A 23 -1.10 -6.35 20.17
N THR A 24 -0.92 -5.43 19.21
CA THR A 24 -1.23 -5.71 17.81
C THR A 24 0.03 -6.19 17.10
N PRO A 25 0.11 -7.46 16.70
CA PRO A 25 1.24 -7.95 15.91
C PRO A 25 1.31 -7.19 14.59
N ASN A 26 2.49 -6.70 14.26
CA ASN A 26 2.72 -6.06 12.97
C ASN A 26 3.15 -7.10 11.94
N SER A 27 2.67 -6.91 10.70
CA SER A 27 3.21 -7.61 9.55
C SER A 27 4.66 -7.15 9.26
N ILE A 28 5.32 -7.83 8.34
CA ILE A 28 6.59 -7.36 7.78
C ILE A 28 6.36 -5.97 7.20
N THR A 29 7.26 -5.05 7.50
CA THR A 29 7.22 -3.66 6.99
C THR A 29 8.34 -3.44 5.99
N ALA A 30 8.02 -2.79 4.88
CA ALA A 30 8.99 -2.36 3.89
C ALA A 30 9.95 -1.31 4.51
N ALA A 31 11.21 -1.36 4.15
CA ALA A 31 12.14 -0.30 4.50
C ALA A 31 11.69 1.02 3.86
N LYS A 32 11.83 2.12 4.58
CA LYS A 32 11.39 3.45 4.16
C LYS A 32 12.55 4.40 4.16
N ALA A 33 12.64 5.24 3.13
CA ALA A 33 13.61 6.31 3.07
C ALA A 33 12.93 7.62 2.63
N CYS A 34 13.44 8.73 3.14
CA CYS A 34 13.01 10.06 2.70
C CYS A 34 14.12 10.67 1.86
N ILE A 35 13.84 10.99 0.61
CA ILE A 35 14.81 11.53 -0.33
C ILE A 35 14.37 12.87 -0.89
N LYS A 36 15.35 13.63 -1.37
CA LYS A 36 15.17 14.78 -2.25
C LYS A 36 15.62 14.37 -3.66
N LEU A 37 14.74 14.52 -4.63
CA LEU A 37 15.04 14.25 -6.02
C LEU A 37 14.96 15.55 -6.83
N THR A 38 16.03 15.89 -7.54
CA THR A 38 16.07 17.02 -8.46
C THR A 38 16.17 16.48 -9.89
N ILE A 39 15.26 16.90 -10.75
CA ILE A 39 15.21 16.50 -12.17
C ILE A 39 15.45 17.73 -13.00
N GLN A 40 16.39 17.65 -13.94
CA GLN A 40 16.60 18.65 -14.97
C GLN A 40 15.67 18.33 -16.14
N THR A 41 14.76 19.24 -16.47
CA THR A 41 13.88 19.13 -17.63
C THR A 41 14.54 19.70 -18.88
N THR A 42 14.08 19.25 -20.04
CA THR A 42 14.53 19.77 -21.32
C THR A 42 13.50 20.78 -21.87
N ALA A 43 13.98 21.93 -22.31
CA ALA A 43 13.14 22.92 -22.99
C ALA A 43 12.72 22.40 -24.36
N VAL A 44 11.44 22.56 -24.71
CA VAL A 44 10.92 22.33 -26.06
C VAL A 44 10.62 23.70 -26.69
N ASN A 45 11.24 24.01 -27.83
CA ASN A 45 11.16 25.33 -28.47
C ASN A 45 11.52 26.48 -27.51
N GLY A 46 12.52 26.26 -26.64
CA GLY A 46 12.96 27.27 -25.67
C GLY A 46 12.05 27.45 -24.45
N VAL A 47 11.01 26.63 -24.28
CA VAL A 47 10.07 26.69 -23.16
C VAL A 47 10.17 25.45 -22.33
N TYR A 48 10.36 25.60 -21.02
CA TYR A 48 10.29 24.50 -20.06
C TYR A 48 8.84 24.15 -19.73
N PRO A 49 8.53 22.86 -19.42
CA PRO A 49 7.21 22.46 -18.93
C PRO A 49 6.91 23.17 -17.60
N SER A 50 5.67 23.52 -17.35
CA SER A 50 5.27 24.19 -16.11
C SER A 50 5.31 23.24 -14.89
N SER A 51 5.10 21.95 -15.10
CA SER A 51 5.15 20.94 -14.05
C SER A 51 5.54 19.58 -14.63
N ILE A 52 6.03 18.70 -13.77
CA ILE A 52 6.26 17.28 -14.08
C ILE A 52 5.62 16.39 -13.02
N THR A 53 5.20 15.21 -13.44
CA THR A 53 4.59 14.20 -12.58
C THR A 53 5.39 12.91 -12.62
N LEU A 54 5.89 12.47 -11.46
CA LEU A 54 6.38 11.12 -11.26
C LEU A 54 5.19 10.20 -11.01
N LYS A 55 5.05 9.19 -11.85
CA LYS A 55 4.01 8.18 -11.70
C LYS A 55 4.35 7.20 -10.59
N LYS A 56 3.31 6.70 -9.89
CA LYS A 56 3.42 5.59 -8.94
C LYS A 56 4.26 4.46 -9.54
N GLY A 57 5.23 3.96 -8.80
CA GLY A 57 6.12 2.89 -9.24
C GLY A 57 7.58 3.12 -8.85
N PRO A 58 8.52 2.41 -9.49
CA PRO A 58 9.94 2.48 -9.19
C PRO A 58 10.52 3.85 -9.56
N VAL A 59 11.25 4.44 -8.63
CA VAL A 59 11.90 5.76 -8.80
C VAL A 59 13.40 5.74 -8.54
N ALA A 60 13.88 4.71 -7.85
CA ALA A 60 15.31 4.56 -7.58
C ALA A 60 15.69 3.09 -7.46
N THR A 61 16.96 2.80 -7.73
CA THR A 61 17.59 1.51 -7.45
C THR A 61 18.86 1.77 -6.66
N GLY A 62 19.15 0.90 -5.68
CA GLY A 62 20.37 0.99 -4.89
C GLY A 62 20.83 -0.41 -4.48
N GLY A 63 22.00 -0.83 -4.94
CA GLY A 63 22.43 -2.22 -4.81
C GLY A 63 21.45 -3.15 -5.53
N ASN A 64 20.92 -4.14 -4.80
CA ASN A 64 19.93 -5.10 -5.33
C ASN A 64 18.48 -4.70 -4.98
N TYR A 65 18.27 -3.50 -4.46
CA TYR A 65 16.97 -3.04 -3.98
C TYR A 65 16.33 -2.08 -4.96
N ILE A 66 15.00 -2.22 -5.13
CA ILE A 66 14.16 -1.32 -5.91
C ILE A 66 13.34 -0.48 -4.93
N TRP A 67 13.27 0.82 -5.17
CA TRP A 67 12.54 1.76 -4.35
C TRP A 67 11.40 2.38 -5.13
N ASN A 68 10.22 2.40 -4.54
CA ASN A 68 8.98 2.82 -5.17
C ASN A 68 8.33 3.99 -4.44
N ILE A 69 7.59 4.82 -5.19
CA ILE A 69 6.58 5.71 -4.63
C ILE A 69 5.20 5.08 -4.76
N LEU A 70 4.36 5.25 -3.74
CA LEU A 70 3.04 4.60 -3.66
C LEU A 70 1.93 5.43 -4.32
N SER A 71 2.21 6.68 -4.69
CA SER A 71 1.26 7.57 -5.37
C SER A 71 1.98 8.50 -6.33
N ASP A 72 1.25 8.99 -7.32
CA ASP A 72 1.75 10.02 -8.23
C ASP A 72 2.16 11.27 -7.46
N ARG A 73 3.29 11.86 -7.85
CA ARG A 73 3.83 13.10 -7.27
C ARG A 73 4.06 14.12 -8.37
N THR A 74 3.45 15.29 -8.23
CA THR A 74 3.61 16.41 -9.16
C THR A 74 4.34 17.56 -8.48
N THR A 75 5.26 18.17 -9.18
CA THR A 75 5.96 19.38 -8.75
C THR A 75 6.05 20.38 -9.90
N ASN A 76 6.13 21.65 -9.57
CA ASN A 76 6.37 22.71 -10.57
C ASN A 76 7.83 22.73 -10.99
N VAL A 77 8.06 23.13 -12.23
CA VAL A 77 9.40 23.35 -12.79
C VAL A 77 9.75 24.83 -12.62
N ASP A 78 10.95 25.11 -12.18
CA ASP A 78 11.50 26.47 -12.25
C ASP A 78 11.76 26.83 -13.74
N LEU A 79 10.98 27.75 -14.26
CA LEU A 79 11.02 28.14 -15.67
C LEU A 79 12.33 28.88 -16.06
N THR A 80 13.12 29.30 -15.06
CA THR A 80 14.42 29.96 -15.31
C THR A 80 15.54 28.93 -15.47
N THR A 81 15.53 27.89 -14.60
CA THR A 81 16.59 26.87 -14.54
C THR A 81 16.20 25.57 -15.21
N GLY A 82 14.91 25.34 -15.42
CA GLY A 82 14.37 24.07 -15.91
C GLY A 82 14.43 22.96 -14.87
N GLN A 83 14.65 23.28 -13.60
CA GLN A 83 14.75 22.29 -12.53
C GLN A 83 13.39 22.03 -11.86
N ALA A 84 13.11 20.77 -11.60
CA ALA A 84 11.98 20.31 -10.80
C ALA A 84 12.49 19.60 -9.55
N VAL A 85 12.04 20.02 -8.39
CA VAL A 85 12.49 19.49 -7.12
C VAL A 85 11.33 18.78 -6.40
N PHE A 86 11.52 17.50 -6.11
CA PHE A 86 10.67 16.72 -5.23
C PHE A 86 11.35 16.64 -3.86
N ASP A 87 10.91 17.46 -2.94
CA ASP A 87 11.44 17.48 -1.58
C ASP A 87 10.68 16.51 -0.68
N LYS A 88 11.39 15.93 0.31
CA LYS A 88 10.82 15.03 1.32
C LYS A 88 9.97 13.90 0.72
N MET A 89 10.44 13.30 -0.36
CA MET A 89 9.75 12.20 -1.02
C MET A 89 9.99 10.90 -0.26
N LEU A 90 8.92 10.31 0.27
CA LEU A 90 8.97 9.02 0.94
C LEU A 90 8.97 7.91 -0.12
N ILE A 91 9.97 7.05 -0.05
CA ILE A 91 10.13 5.88 -0.92
C ILE A 91 10.14 4.61 -0.08
N TYR A 92 9.68 3.51 -0.68
CA TYR A 92 9.52 2.21 -0.04
C TYR A 92 10.30 1.15 -0.82
N GLU A 93 11.04 0.32 -0.10
CA GLU A 93 11.75 -0.79 -0.69
C GLU A 93 10.79 -1.91 -1.07
N GLY A 94 11.09 -2.62 -2.17
CA GLY A 94 10.37 -3.80 -2.63
C GLY A 94 9.60 -3.58 -3.93
N ASN A 95 8.66 -4.47 -4.22
CA ASN A 95 7.84 -4.42 -5.42
C ASN A 95 6.38 -4.13 -5.07
N ILE A 96 5.71 -3.32 -5.89
CA ILE A 96 4.28 -3.09 -5.75
C ILE A 96 3.52 -4.30 -6.31
N LEU A 97 2.77 -4.98 -5.44
CA LEU A 97 1.90 -6.09 -5.82
C LEU A 97 0.49 -5.56 -6.11
N ASN A 98 -0.14 -6.10 -7.15
CA ASN A 98 -1.52 -5.78 -7.49
C ASN A 98 -2.29 -7.09 -7.67
N TYR A 99 -3.40 -7.20 -6.96
CA TYR A 99 -4.34 -8.32 -7.09
C TYR A 99 -5.72 -7.78 -7.43
N SER A 100 -6.44 -8.49 -8.29
CA SER A 100 -7.79 -8.15 -8.68
C SER A 100 -8.71 -9.35 -8.51
N TYR A 101 -9.88 -9.12 -7.94
CA TYR A 101 -10.88 -10.14 -7.72
C TYR A 101 -12.21 -9.67 -8.27
N ILE A 102 -12.96 -10.59 -8.87
CA ILE A 102 -14.34 -10.34 -9.31
C ILE A 102 -15.27 -10.72 -8.16
N VAL A 103 -16.09 -9.77 -7.72
CA VAL A 103 -17.05 -10.01 -6.64
C VAL A 103 -18.19 -10.89 -7.15
N ASN A 104 -18.43 -12.00 -6.44
CA ASN A 104 -19.60 -12.85 -6.65
C ASN A 104 -20.55 -12.68 -5.46
N THR A 105 -21.67 -12.01 -5.70
CA THR A 105 -22.66 -11.71 -4.64
C THR A 105 -23.46 -12.94 -4.17
N PHE A 106 -23.36 -14.05 -4.91
CA PHE A 106 -24.06 -15.31 -4.56
C PHE A 106 -23.23 -16.26 -3.72
N ALA A 107 -21.95 -15.94 -3.47
CA ALA A 107 -21.05 -16.77 -2.71
C ALA A 107 -20.30 -15.95 -1.66
N LYS A 108 -20.04 -16.55 -0.49
CA LYS A 108 -19.14 -15.97 0.49
C LYS A 108 -17.71 -16.07 -0.04
N GLN A 109 -17.11 -14.94 -0.38
CA GLN A 109 -15.76 -14.87 -0.88
C GLN A 109 -14.78 -14.37 0.18
N VAL A 110 -13.58 -14.94 0.17
CA VAL A 110 -12.42 -14.44 0.91
C VAL A 110 -11.39 -13.97 -0.13
N TYR A 111 -10.95 -12.74 0.00
CA TYR A 111 -9.97 -12.13 -0.90
C TYR A 111 -8.60 -12.27 -0.25
N ALA A 112 -7.83 -13.27 -0.64
CA ALA A 112 -6.53 -13.55 -0.06
C ALA A 112 -5.40 -12.88 -0.85
N ILE A 113 -4.44 -12.28 -0.15
CA ILE A 113 -3.16 -11.87 -0.74
C ILE A 113 -2.23 -13.08 -0.64
N PRO A 114 -1.85 -13.73 -1.74
CA PRO A 114 -1.08 -14.98 -1.71
C PRO A 114 0.42 -14.72 -1.50
N SER A 115 0.76 -13.95 -0.48
CA SER A 115 2.14 -13.63 -0.13
C SER A 115 2.27 -13.37 1.37
N GLY A 116 3.16 -14.08 2.02
CA GLY A 116 3.50 -13.88 3.43
C GLY A 116 4.45 -12.70 3.69
N ASN A 117 5.04 -12.13 2.64
CA ASN A 117 6.04 -11.07 2.73
C ASN A 117 5.48 -9.74 2.21
N VAL A 118 4.32 -9.33 2.71
CA VAL A 118 3.65 -8.09 2.30
C VAL A 118 3.60 -7.11 3.45
N ASP A 119 3.98 -5.87 3.18
CA ASP A 119 3.73 -4.75 4.09
C ASP A 119 2.26 -4.35 4.02
N THR A 120 1.45 -4.89 4.92
CA THR A 120 0.01 -4.61 4.99
C THR A 120 -0.29 -3.17 5.40
N SER A 121 0.66 -2.43 5.97
CA SER A 121 0.49 -1.00 6.30
C SER A 121 0.37 -0.12 5.07
N THR A 122 0.80 -0.62 3.91
CA THR A 122 0.72 0.08 2.62
C THR A 122 -0.44 -0.39 1.74
N LEU A 123 -1.27 -1.30 2.25
CA LEU A 123 -2.40 -1.88 1.50
C LEU A 123 -3.42 -0.79 1.12
N VAL A 124 -3.78 -0.79 -0.15
CA VAL A 124 -4.84 0.09 -0.70
C VAL A 124 -5.89 -0.78 -1.35
N VAL A 125 -7.09 -0.76 -0.83
CA VAL A 125 -8.24 -1.49 -1.37
C VAL A 125 -9.13 -0.54 -2.15
N ARG A 126 -9.41 -0.89 -3.41
CA ARG A 126 -10.31 -0.14 -4.30
C ARG A 126 -11.34 -1.07 -4.92
N VAL A 127 -12.57 -0.59 -4.99
CA VAL A 127 -13.67 -1.31 -5.63
C VAL A 127 -14.13 -0.54 -6.86
N ARG A 128 -14.22 -1.21 -7.99
CA ARG A 128 -14.76 -0.68 -9.23
C ARG A 128 -16.18 -1.19 -9.44
N PRO A 129 -17.09 -0.39 -9.98
CA PRO A 129 -18.47 -0.82 -10.23
C PRO A 129 -18.57 -1.93 -11.29
N ASN A 130 -17.62 -1.98 -12.22
CA ASN A 130 -17.49 -3.03 -13.25
C ASN A 130 -16.04 -3.09 -13.76
N GLU A 131 -15.72 -4.10 -14.56
CA GLU A 131 -14.37 -4.36 -15.06
C GLU A 131 -13.85 -3.23 -15.98
N SER A 132 -14.68 -2.63 -16.78
CA SER A 132 -14.32 -1.57 -17.73
C SER A 132 -14.28 -0.18 -17.12
N SER A 133 -14.71 -0.01 -15.86
CA SER A 133 -14.72 1.29 -15.19
C SER A 133 -13.30 1.73 -14.82
N THR A 134 -12.97 2.97 -15.16
CA THR A 134 -11.76 3.66 -14.67
C THR A 134 -11.95 4.28 -13.30
N ALA A 135 -13.22 4.56 -12.92
CA ALA A 135 -13.56 5.05 -11.59
C ALA A 135 -13.51 3.93 -10.55
N SER A 136 -13.04 4.25 -9.37
CA SER A 136 -12.98 3.30 -8.25
C SER A 136 -13.17 4.01 -6.93
N ASP A 137 -13.85 3.35 -6.01
CA ASP A 137 -14.05 3.80 -4.66
C ASP A 137 -12.94 3.26 -3.75
N LEU A 138 -12.39 4.13 -2.89
CA LEU A 138 -11.43 3.74 -1.88
C LEU A 138 -12.17 3.16 -0.67
N TYR A 139 -11.69 2.02 -0.18
CA TYR A 139 -12.16 1.37 1.03
C TYR A 139 -11.10 1.49 2.12
N ASN A 140 -11.53 1.73 3.35
CA ASN A 140 -10.64 1.92 4.50
C ASN A 140 -10.65 0.70 5.41
N LEU A 141 -9.50 0.40 6.01
CA LEU A 141 -9.41 -0.63 7.03
C LEU A 141 -10.19 -0.20 8.28
N THR A 142 -10.97 -1.11 8.84
CA THR A 142 -11.63 -0.93 10.13
C THR A 142 -11.62 -2.23 10.93
N ASP A 143 -11.53 -2.10 12.24
CA ASP A 143 -11.68 -3.19 13.19
C ASP A 143 -13.04 -3.14 13.90
N ASN A 144 -13.79 -2.05 13.71
CA ASN A 144 -15.07 -1.82 14.38
C ASN A 144 -16.25 -2.11 13.44
N ILE A 145 -16.91 -3.25 13.68
CA ILE A 145 -18.09 -3.67 12.91
C ILE A 145 -19.35 -2.89 13.30
N THR A 146 -19.42 -2.31 14.49
CA THR A 146 -20.66 -1.69 14.99
C THR A 146 -21.04 -0.39 14.30
N SER A 147 -20.06 0.28 13.66
CA SER A 147 -20.27 1.52 12.90
C SER A 147 -20.46 1.30 11.40
N VAL A 148 -20.49 0.04 10.95
CA VAL A 148 -20.58 -0.31 9.51
C VAL A 148 -22.04 -0.33 9.09
N THR A 149 -22.36 0.38 8.01
CA THR A 149 -23.67 0.41 7.34
C THR A 149 -23.54 -0.10 5.93
N SER A 150 -24.65 -0.29 5.21
CA SER A 150 -24.64 -0.72 3.81
C SER A 150 -23.94 0.25 2.85
N THR A 151 -23.71 1.49 3.26
CA THR A 151 -23.04 2.53 2.46
C THR A 151 -21.60 2.79 2.89
N THR A 152 -21.16 2.18 3.99
CA THR A 152 -19.81 2.39 4.53
C THR A 152 -18.78 1.66 3.68
N ARG A 153 -17.76 2.36 3.21
CA ARG A 153 -16.69 1.81 2.36
C ARG A 153 -15.52 1.39 3.23
N VAL A 154 -15.61 0.20 3.78
CA VAL A 154 -14.59 -0.38 4.68
C VAL A 154 -14.29 -1.83 4.33
N TYR A 155 -13.13 -2.29 4.78
CA TYR A 155 -12.77 -3.70 4.73
C TYR A 155 -12.19 -4.12 6.08
N PHE A 156 -12.28 -5.41 6.35
CA PHE A 156 -11.67 -6.07 7.51
C PHE A 156 -10.49 -6.91 7.02
N MET A 157 -9.41 -6.90 7.76
CA MET A 157 -8.25 -7.71 7.46
C MET A 157 -8.08 -8.77 8.52
N HIS A 158 -7.92 -10.00 8.08
CA HIS A 158 -7.58 -11.13 8.92
C HIS A 158 -6.28 -11.76 8.42
N GLU A 159 -5.39 -12.11 9.32
CA GLU A 159 -4.23 -12.92 9.01
C GLU A 159 -4.70 -14.38 8.92
N GLY A 160 -4.52 -15.02 7.78
CA GLY A 160 -4.90 -16.43 7.59
C GLY A 160 -3.86 -17.38 8.19
N ALA A 161 -4.31 -18.54 8.62
CA ALA A 161 -3.46 -19.60 9.20
C ALA A 161 -2.50 -20.22 8.16
N ASP A 162 -2.83 -20.11 6.88
CA ASP A 162 -2.12 -20.74 5.76
C ASP A 162 -1.40 -19.71 4.87
N MET A 163 -0.60 -18.86 5.49
CA MET A 163 0.35 -18.05 4.73
C MET A 163 1.51 -18.95 4.27
N LYS A 164 1.25 -19.84 3.32
CA LYS A 164 2.26 -20.53 2.52
C LYS A 164 2.29 -19.95 1.14
#